data_a454e74da4799bcb69999c2410191299
#
_entry.id   a454e74da4799bcb69999c2410191299
#
_cell.length_a   1.000
_cell.length_b   1.000
_cell.length_c   1.000
_cell.angle_alpha   90.00
_cell.angle_beta   90.00
_cell.angle_gamma   90.00
#
_symmetry.space_group_name_H-M   'P 1'
#
loop_
_entity.id
_entity.type
_entity.pdbx_description
1 polymer ?
#
loop_
_entity_poly.entity_id
_entity_poly.type
_entity_poly.pdbx_seq_one_letter_code
_entity_poly.pdbx_strand_id
1 'polypeptide(L)'
;MTIRSKKAYVIGLLLSLSSLAFAQQAVLFTPAEQQQIFITTAGLFSNGNNFTIDFSDVDDSEYCFPLPVGNASLLQGYSLEIVTSKGDAVKAMFDGAVRMSRKSPQYGNIIIIRHDNGLETIYANNAQNLVKVGQRVKAGQTLAIVGGNKNKYSCLFGIMVNGGWINPTIIVDPNSHQLRSQVIRCTKKSNRVDIGATKTDLQRIVS
;
A
#
# COMPACT_ATOMS: atom_id res chain seq x y z
N MET A 1 -35.20 52.41 52.70
CA MET A 1 -34.93 50.95 52.75
C MET A 1 -34.61 50.50 51.34
N THR A 2 -33.32 50.37 51.06
CA THR A 2 -32.78 50.27 49.69
C THR A 2 -32.33 48.84 49.44
N ILE A 3 -32.99 48.15 48.53
CA ILE A 3 -32.65 46.76 48.17
C ILE A 3 -31.65 46.82 47.00
N ARG A 4 -30.42 46.37 47.29
CA ARG A 4 -29.36 46.19 46.27
C ARG A 4 -29.53 44.86 45.57
N SER A 5 -29.76 44.92 44.26
CA SER A 5 -29.75 43.78 43.35
C SER A 5 -28.31 43.33 43.14
N LYS A 6 -27.98 42.05 43.44
CA LYS A 6 -26.72 41.42 43.12
C LYS A 6 -26.83 40.81 41.70
N LYS A 7 -26.08 41.38 40.74
CA LYS A 7 -25.87 40.79 39.42
C LYS A 7 -24.92 39.58 39.56
N ALA A 8 -25.40 38.38 39.33
CA ALA A 8 -24.56 37.21 39.17
C ALA A 8 -23.94 37.18 37.76
N TYR A 9 -22.61 37.24 37.69
CA TYR A 9 -21.88 37.03 36.45
C TYR A 9 -21.67 35.49 36.25
N VAL A 10 -22.33 34.93 35.26
CA VAL A 10 -22.07 33.58 34.81
C VAL A 10 -20.84 33.66 33.91
N ILE A 11 -19.70 33.18 34.45
CA ILE A 11 -18.47 32.98 33.67
C ILE A 11 -18.66 31.68 32.88
N GLY A 12 -18.97 31.84 31.59
CA GLY A 12 -19.00 30.71 30.65
C GLY A 12 -17.58 30.22 30.42
N LEU A 13 -17.26 29.03 30.93
CA LEU A 13 -16.02 28.33 30.64
C LEU A 13 -16.11 27.73 29.23
N LEU A 14 -15.55 28.43 28.25
CA LEU A 14 -15.35 27.90 26.91
C LEU A 14 -14.26 26.82 26.98
N LEU A 15 -14.67 25.56 27.08
CA LEU A 15 -13.82 24.41 26.83
C LEU A 15 -13.51 24.37 25.33
N SER A 16 -12.36 24.93 24.97
CA SER A 16 -11.76 24.70 23.65
C SER A 16 -11.38 23.22 23.57
N LEU A 17 -12.18 22.41 22.90
CA LEU A 17 -11.79 21.10 22.42
C LEU A 17 -10.68 21.28 21.39
N SER A 18 -9.43 21.33 21.85
CA SER A 18 -8.28 21.15 21.01
C SER A 18 -8.33 19.70 20.51
N SER A 19 -8.84 19.51 19.29
CA SER A 19 -8.62 18.29 18.53
C SER A 19 -7.13 18.11 18.36
N LEU A 20 -6.51 17.29 19.22
CA LEU A 20 -5.18 16.74 18.99
C LEU A 20 -5.28 15.85 17.76
N ALA A 21 -5.13 16.48 16.57
CA ALA A 21 -4.79 15.75 15.37
C ALA A 21 -3.42 15.12 15.67
N PHE A 22 -3.40 13.83 15.95
CA PHE A 22 -2.17 13.05 15.93
C PHE A 22 -1.61 13.16 14.51
N ALA A 23 -0.72 14.10 14.30
CA ALA A 23 0.05 14.20 13.08
C ALA A 23 0.84 12.88 12.97
N GLN A 24 0.38 11.99 12.10
CA GLN A 24 1.05 10.73 11.85
C GLN A 24 2.47 11.07 11.38
N GLN A 25 3.47 10.66 12.16
CA GLN A 25 4.86 10.98 11.88
C GLN A 25 5.26 10.46 10.50
N ALA A 26 5.75 11.34 9.63
CA ALA A 26 6.17 10.97 8.29
C ALA A 26 7.36 10.01 8.37
N VAL A 27 7.32 8.96 7.56
CA VAL A 27 8.43 8.01 7.41
C VAL A 27 9.50 8.64 6.54
N LEU A 28 10.74 8.68 7.02
CA LEU A 28 11.86 9.23 6.28
C LEU A 28 12.48 8.17 5.37
N PHE A 29 12.54 8.49 4.08
CA PHE A 29 13.26 7.70 3.07
C PHE A 29 14.47 8.49 2.56
N THR A 30 15.57 7.81 2.31
CA THR A 30 16.77 8.43 1.72
C THR A 30 16.47 8.95 0.30
N PRO A 31 17.24 9.93 -0.21
CA PRO A 31 17.08 10.40 -1.58
C PRO A 31 17.18 9.27 -2.63
N ALA A 32 18.04 8.28 -2.42
CA ALA A 32 18.17 7.13 -3.31
C ALA A 32 16.88 6.28 -3.32
N GLU A 33 16.28 6.00 -2.16
CA GLU A 33 15.02 5.27 -2.04
C GLU A 33 13.86 6.01 -2.69
N GLN A 34 13.84 7.34 -2.65
CA GLN A 34 12.81 8.16 -3.28
C GLN A 34 12.95 8.22 -4.81
N GLN A 35 14.15 8.00 -5.37
CA GLN A 35 14.43 8.15 -6.80
C GLN A 35 14.57 6.83 -7.55
N GLN A 36 15.11 5.78 -6.92
CA GLN A 36 15.34 4.49 -7.57
C GLN A 36 14.14 3.57 -7.38
N ILE A 37 13.57 3.09 -8.49
CA ILE A 37 12.47 2.11 -8.45
C ILE A 37 13.00 0.80 -7.85
N PHE A 38 14.10 0.31 -8.40
CA PHE A 38 14.75 -0.94 -7.99
C PHE A 38 15.89 -0.64 -7.01
N ILE A 39 15.60 -0.72 -5.74
CA ILE A 39 16.57 -0.50 -4.66
C ILE A 39 16.35 -1.52 -3.57
N THR A 40 17.45 -2.03 -3.01
CA THR A 40 17.38 -2.95 -1.87
C THR A 40 16.78 -2.26 -0.65
N THR A 41 15.94 -2.98 0.09
CA THR A 41 15.35 -2.50 1.33
C THR A 41 16.36 -2.65 2.46
N ALA A 42 16.81 -1.53 3.02
CA ALA A 42 17.76 -1.54 4.12
C ALA A 42 17.21 -2.32 5.32
N GLY A 43 18.01 -3.20 5.89
CA GLY A 43 17.65 -3.97 7.07
C GLY A 43 16.70 -5.15 6.84
N LEU A 44 16.11 -5.34 5.65
CA LEU A 44 15.11 -6.40 5.40
C LEU A 44 15.62 -7.80 5.74
N PHE A 45 16.90 -8.06 5.53
CA PHE A 45 17.57 -9.33 5.82
C PHE A 45 18.60 -9.22 6.95
N SER A 46 18.46 -8.29 7.89
CA SER A 46 19.41 -8.10 9.01
C SER A 46 19.44 -9.29 9.96
N ASN A 47 18.32 -9.99 10.12
CA ASN A 47 18.18 -11.11 11.05
C ASN A 47 18.38 -12.49 10.41
N GLY A 48 18.82 -12.54 9.14
CA GLY A 48 19.07 -13.79 8.42
C GLY A 48 18.86 -13.69 6.92
N ASN A 49 19.01 -14.81 6.22
CA ASN A 49 18.88 -14.87 4.77
C ASN A 49 17.45 -15.14 4.29
N ASN A 50 16.49 -15.24 5.20
CA ASN A 50 15.09 -15.47 4.84
C ASN A 50 14.14 -14.85 5.86
N PHE A 51 12.92 -14.56 5.40
CA PHE A 51 11.77 -14.23 6.22
C PHE A 51 10.49 -14.78 5.58
N THR A 52 9.41 -14.84 6.34
CA THR A 52 8.10 -15.31 5.87
C THR A 52 7.07 -14.21 6.00
N ILE A 53 6.09 -14.21 5.10
CA ILE A 53 4.89 -13.40 5.18
C ILE A 53 3.71 -14.36 5.17
N ASP A 54 2.87 -14.28 6.19
CA ASP A 54 1.67 -15.08 6.33
C ASP A 54 0.45 -14.27 5.86
N PHE A 55 -0.25 -14.79 4.86
CA PHE A 55 -1.48 -14.23 4.32
C PHE A 55 -2.71 -15.07 4.68
N SER A 56 -2.54 -16.08 5.56
CA SER A 56 -3.66 -16.97 5.91
C SER A 56 -4.67 -16.33 6.86
N ASP A 57 -4.27 -15.28 7.58
CA ASP A 57 -5.08 -14.65 8.63
C ASP A 57 -5.13 -13.11 8.48
N VAL A 58 -5.23 -12.66 7.23
CA VAL A 58 -5.34 -11.21 6.91
C VAL A 58 -6.81 -10.83 6.88
N ASP A 59 -7.19 -9.87 7.71
CA ASP A 59 -8.55 -9.32 7.75
C ASP A 59 -8.90 -8.55 6.48
N ASP A 60 -10.19 -8.51 6.13
CA ASP A 60 -10.70 -7.73 4.98
C ASP A 60 -10.36 -6.24 5.06
N SER A 61 -10.17 -5.71 6.27
CA SER A 61 -9.76 -4.32 6.50
C SER A 61 -8.26 -4.06 6.23
N GLU A 62 -7.44 -5.11 6.15
CA GLU A 62 -6.00 -5.04 5.97
C GLU A 62 -5.57 -5.27 4.51
N TYR A 63 -6.52 -5.59 3.64
CA TYR A 63 -6.29 -5.83 2.22
C TYR A 63 -7.31 -5.11 1.34
N CYS A 64 -6.85 -4.61 0.20
CA CYS A 64 -7.70 -4.10 -0.86
C CYS A 64 -7.05 -4.35 -2.22
N PHE A 65 -7.79 -4.91 -3.18
CA PHE A 65 -7.28 -4.99 -4.55
C PHE A 65 -7.10 -3.57 -5.13
N PRO A 66 -6.02 -3.28 -5.89
CA PRO A 66 -5.67 -1.92 -6.33
C PRO A 66 -6.77 -1.18 -7.11
N LEU A 67 -7.53 -1.89 -7.92
CA LEU A 67 -8.71 -1.40 -8.66
C LEU A 67 -9.82 -2.44 -8.56
N PRO A 68 -10.65 -2.42 -7.49
CA PRO A 68 -11.64 -3.49 -7.22
C PRO A 68 -12.67 -3.70 -8.33
N VAL A 69 -12.93 -2.67 -9.15
CA VAL A 69 -13.87 -2.73 -10.28
C VAL A 69 -13.19 -3.01 -11.63
N GLY A 70 -11.86 -3.13 -11.66
CA GLY A 70 -11.09 -3.32 -12.89
C GLY A 70 -10.98 -4.79 -13.28
N ASN A 71 -10.60 -5.03 -14.54
CA ASN A 71 -10.27 -6.37 -15.06
C ASN A 71 -8.75 -6.52 -15.11
N ALA A 72 -8.20 -7.46 -14.36
CA ALA A 72 -6.77 -7.67 -14.24
C ALA A 72 -6.27 -8.79 -15.15
N SER A 73 -5.12 -8.58 -15.76
CA SER A 73 -4.41 -9.59 -16.54
C SER A 73 -2.91 -9.54 -16.25
N LEU A 74 -2.27 -10.72 -16.22
CA LEU A 74 -0.84 -10.82 -15.99
C LEU A 74 -0.08 -10.32 -17.23
N LEU A 75 0.82 -9.34 -17.02
CA LEU A 75 1.68 -8.78 -18.05
C LEU A 75 3.12 -9.22 -17.82
N GLN A 76 3.70 -9.93 -18.81
CA GLN A 76 5.10 -10.41 -18.82
C GLN A 76 5.54 -11.16 -17.53
N GLY A 77 4.60 -11.71 -16.76
CA GLY A 77 4.91 -12.49 -15.53
C GLY A 77 5.30 -11.67 -14.29
N TYR A 78 5.38 -10.33 -14.39
CA TYR A 78 5.90 -9.49 -13.31
C TYR A 78 4.95 -8.41 -12.82
N SER A 79 3.88 -8.15 -13.56
CA SER A 79 2.91 -7.11 -13.20
C SER A 79 1.51 -7.51 -13.65
N LEU A 80 0.51 -6.86 -13.06
CA LEU A 80 -0.86 -6.88 -13.56
C LEU A 80 -1.14 -5.58 -14.30
N GLU A 81 -1.73 -5.70 -15.48
CA GLU A 81 -2.45 -4.59 -16.08
C GLU A 81 -3.91 -4.70 -15.64
N ILE A 82 -4.41 -3.67 -14.97
CA ILE A 82 -5.77 -3.62 -14.45
C ILE A 82 -6.53 -2.58 -15.25
N VAL A 83 -7.33 -3.03 -16.21
CA VAL A 83 -8.14 -2.19 -17.11
C VAL A 83 -9.42 -1.80 -16.40
N THR A 84 -9.78 -0.51 -16.49
CA THR A 84 -10.95 0.03 -15.80
C THR A 84 -11.51 1.27 -16.52
N SER A 85 -12.31 2.09 -15.84
CA SER A 85 -12.92 3.29 -16.38
C SER A 85 -12.16 4.56 -16.04
N LYS A 86 -12.37 5.61 -16.82
CA LYS A 86 -11.80 6.93 -16.57
C LYS A 86 -12.26 7.46 -15.21
N GLY A 87 -11.31 7.95 -14.42
CA GLY A 87 -11.58 8.58 -13.13
C GLY A 87 -11.61 7.62 -11.94
N ASP A 88 -11.47 6.30 -12.17
CA ASP A 88 -11.43 5.34 -11.08
C ASP A 88 -10.23 5.56 -10.17
N ALA A 89 -10.46 5.29 -8.89
CA ALA A 89 -9.48 5.50 -7.84
C ALA A 89 -8.59 4.26 -7.65
N VAL A 90 -7.28 4.44 -7.76
CA VAL A 90 -6.28 3.45 -7.41
C VAL A 90 -6.14 3.40 -5.89
N LYS A 91 -6.20 2.19 -5.31
CA LYS A 91 -6.22 1.93 -3.87
C LYS A 91 -4.92 1.30 -3.38
N ALA A 92 -4.53 1.60 -2.14
CA ALA A 92 -3.44 0.90 -1.47
C ALA A 92 -3.83 -0.56 -1.21
N MET A 93 -2.94 -1.50 -1.56
CA MET A 93 -3.18 -2.92 -1.34
C MET A 93 -3.13 -3.31 0.14
N PHE A 94 -2.16 -2.77 0.87
CA PHE A 94 -1.92 -2.98 2.30
C PHE A 94 -1.58 -1.66 2.99
N ASP A 95 -1.54 -1.68 4.31
CA ASP A 95 -0.96 -0.60 5.11
C ASP A 95 0.52 -0.41 4.78
N GLY A 96 1.00 0.83 4.81
CA GLY A 96 2.42 1.09 4.55
C GLY A 96 2.78 2.57 4.49
N ALA A 97 3.97 2.85 3.98
CA ALA A 97 4.48 4.20 3.80
C ALA A 97 4.86 4.46 2.33
N VAL A 98 4.47 5.62 1.81
CA VAL A 98 4.78 6.04 0.44
C VAL A 98 6.27 6.30 0.31
N ARG A 99 7.00 5.41 -0.37
CA ARG A 99 8.44 5.55 -0.62
C ARG A 99 8.73 6.45 -1.83
N MET A 100 7.88 6.37 -2.84
CA MET A 100 7.99 7.15 -4.06
C MET A 100 6.62 7.66 -4.52
N SER A 101 6.57 8.92 -4.94
CA SER A 101 5.39 9.51 -5.60
C SER A 101 5.88 10.59 -6.56
N ARG A 102 6.05 10.25 -7.85
CA ARG A 102 6.59 11.15 -8.86
C ARG A 102 6.21 10.75 -10.27
N LYS A 103 6.56 11.59 -11.25
CA LYS A 103 6.52 11.26 -12.67
C LYS A 103 7.79 10.48 -13.06
N SER A 104 7.61 9.40 -13.82
CA SER A 104 8.67 8.59 -14.41
C SER A 104 8.54 8.62 -15.94
N PRO A 105 9.65 8.75 -16.71
CA PRO A 105 9.60 8.67 -18.17
C PRO A 105 9.04 7.34 -18.67
N GLN A 106 9.33 6.24 -17.97
CA GLN A 106 8.96 4.88 -18.37
C GLN A 106 7.56 4.48 -17.90
N TYR A 107 7.13 4.95 -16.72
CA TYR A 107 5.94 4.43 -16.02
C TYR A 107 4.83 5.48 -15.84
N GLY A 108 4.97 6.69 -16.39
CA GLY A 108 4.04 7.78 -16.13
C GLY A 108 4.10 8.26 -14.67
N ASN A 109 2.99 8.72 -14.10
CA ASN A 109 2.96 8.97 -12.67
C ASN A 109 2.95 7.63 -11.93
N ILE A 110 3.90 7.48 -10.99
CA ILE A 110 4.16 6.25 -10.25
C ILE A 110 4.12 6.50 -8.75
N ILE A 111 3.58 5.55 -8.03
CA ILE A 111 3.63 5.46 -6.56
C ILE A 111 4.25 4.13 -6.19
N ILE A 112 5.15 4.13 -5.21
CA ILE A 112 5.67 2.92 -4.57
C ILE A 112 5.40 3.03 -3.08
N ILE A 113 4.79 1.99 -2.52
CA ILE A 113 4.53 1.87 -1.09
C ILE A 113 5.40 0.75 -0.54
N ARG A 114 6.11 1.03 0.56
CA ARG A 114 6.79 0.03 1.38
C ARG A 114 5.86 -0.38 2.50
N HIS A 115 5.62 -1.69 2.60
CA HIS A 115 4.78 -2.30 3.62
C HIS A 115 5.61 -2.83 4.79
N ASP A 116 5.00 -2.89 5.97
CA ASP A 116 5.68 -3.34 7.19
C ASP A 116 6.04 -4.85 7.14
N ASN A 117 5.40 -5.61 6.24
CA ASN A 117 5.69 -7.03 5.99
C ASN A 117 6.89 -7.28 5.05
N GLY A 118 7.58 -6.24 4.57
CA GLY A 118 8.75 -6.34 3.70
C GLY A 118 8.46 -6.34 2.20
N LEU A 119 7.20 -6.29 1.79
CA LEU A 119 6.82 -6.07 0.38
C LEU A 119 6.89 -4.59 0.01
N GLU A 120 7.06 -4.34 -1.28
CA GLU A 120 6.75 -3.06 -1.90
C GLU A 120 5.73 -3.26 -3.02
N THR A 121 4.74 -2.37 -3.11
CA THR A 121 3.77 -2.36 -4.20
C THR A 121 3.96 -1.14 -5.08
N ILE A 122 3.81 -1.33 -6.39
CA ILE A 122 3.97 -0.31 -7.41
C ILE A 122 2.62 -0.07 -8.08
N TYR A 123 2.26 1.20 -8.22
CA TYR A 123 1.08 1.68 -8.91
C TYR A 123 1.51 2.70 -9.95
N ALA A 124 1.46 2.33 -11.22
CA ALA A 124 1.96 3.16 -12.31
C ALA A 124 0.89 3.44 -13.37
N ASN A 125 1.21 4.33 -14.32
CA ASN A 125 0.29 4.86 -15.31
C ASN A 125 -0.86 5.66 -14.69
N ASN A 126 -0.61 6.35 -13.55
CA ASN A 126 -1.61 7.21 -12.94
C ASN A 126 -1.76 8.53 -13.71
N ALA A 127 -2.99 9.05 -13.80
CA ALA A 127 -3.23 10.42 -14.27
C ALA A 127 -2.72 11.43 -13.24
N GLN A 128 -2.99 11.16 -11.96
CA GLN A 128 -2.62 12.02 -10.84
C GLN A 128 -2.33 11.18 -9.59
N ASN A 129 -1.19 11.43 -8.95
CA ASN A 129 -0.90 10.93 -7.62
C ASN A 129 -1.51 11.85 -6.56
N LEU A 130 -2.16 11.29 -5.54
CA LEU A 130 -2.85 12.00 -4.47
C LEU A 130 -2.12 11.93 -3.13
N VAL A 131 -1.02 11.18 -3.07
CA VAL A 131 -0.21 10.96 -1.86
C VAL A 131 1.22 11.44 -2.05
N LYS A 132 1.90 11.74 -0.93
CA LYS A 132 3.27 12.27 -0.90
C LYS A 132 4.23 11.26 -0.27
N VAL A 133 5.52 11.37 -0.63
CA VAL A 133 6.60 10.60 0.02
C VAL A 133 6.57 10.82 1.53
N GLY A 134 6.79 9.76 2.31
CA GLY A 134 6.75 9.73 3.75
C GLY A 134 5.35 9.60 4.36
N GLN A 135 4.28 9.78 3.58
CA GLN A 135 2.91 9.61 4.06
C GLN A 135 2.63 8.14 4.37
N ARG A 136 2.06 7.87 5.55
CA ARG A 136 1.47 6.57 5.83
C ARG A 136 0.09 6.44 5.18
N VAL A 137 -0.20 5.27 4.68
CA VAL A 137 -1.48 4.92 4.05
C VAL A 137 -2.03 3.63 4.63
N LYS A 138 -3.35 3.49 4.59
CA LYS A 138 -4.08 2.29 4.99
C LYS A 138 -4.52 1.49 3.78
N ALA A 139 -4.72 0.19 3.92
CA ALA A 139 -5.37 -0.64 2.91
C ALA A 139 -6.69 0.02 2.45
N GLY A 140 -6.96 0.00 1.15
CA GLY A 140 -8.14 0.66 0.58
C GLY A 140 -8.10 2.19 0.49
N GLN A 141 -7.09 2.85 1.05
CA GLN A 141 -6.94 4.30 0.90
C GLN A 141 -6.68 4.66 -0.56
N THR A 142 -7.34 5.72 -1.05
CA THR A 142 -7.10 6.23 -2.40
C THR A 142 -5.70 6.82 -2.52
N LEU A 143 -4.94 6.34 -3.49
CA LEU A 143 -3.56 6.76 -3.78
C LEU A 143 -3.47 7.68 -4.97
N ALA A 144 -4.26 7.39 -6.01
CA ALA A 144 -4.17 8.04 -7.30
C ALA A 144 -5.50 7.95 -8.07
N ILE A 145 -5.58 8.69 -9.16
CA ILE A 145 -6.58 8.51 -10.22
C ILE A 145 -5.92 7.76 -11.37
N VAL A 146 -6.61 6.74 -11.89
CA VAL A 146 -6.12 5.94 -13.01
C VAL A 146 -5.82 6.79 -14.23
N GLY A 147 -4.70 6.49 -14.88
CA GLY A 147 -4.31 7.11 -16.14
C GLY A 147 -4.76 6.31 -17.37
N GLY A 148 -4.52 6.89 -18.52
CA GLY A 148 -4.88 6.29 -19.80
C GLY A 148 -5.20 7.33 -20.87
N ASN A 149 -5.81 6.87 -21.93
CA ASN A 149 -6.27 7.70 -23.04
C ASN A 149 -7.71 7.34 -23.41
N LYS A 150 -8.25 7.96 -24.47
CA LYS A 150 -9.65 7.76 -24.90
C LYS A 150 -10.03 6.29 -25.15
N ASN A 151 -9.07 5.43 -25.43
CA ASN A 151 -9.32 4.04 -25.80
C ASN A 151 -9.14 3.05 -24.64
N LYS A 152 -8.33 3.42 -23.62
CA LYS A 152 -7.99 2.51 -22.53
C LYS A 152 -7.51 3.27 -21.30
N TYR A 153 -8.11 2.97 -20.16
CA TYR A 153 -7.65 3.40 -18.82
C TYR A 153 -7.19 2.17 -18.06
N SER A 154 -5.98 2.20 -17.54
CA SER A 154 -5.43 1.07 -16.79
C SER A 154 -4.39 1.52 -15.77
N CYS A 155 -4.29 0.76 -14.69
CA CYS A 155 -3.16 0.83 -13.75
C CYS A 155 -2.20 -0.32 -14.06
N LEU A 156 -0.92 -0.04 -14.11
CA LEU A 156 0.13 -1.05 -14.06
C LEU A 156 0.48 -1.30 -12.60
N PHE A 157 0.13 -2.47 -12.09
CA PHE A 157 0.37 -2.87 -10.72
C PHE A 157 1.44 -3.94 -10.63
N GLY A 158 2.33 -3.84 -9.65
CA GLY A 158 3.37 -4.82 -9.40
C GLY A 158 3.73 -4.95 -7.94
N ILE A 159 4.41 -6.06 -7.62
CA ILE A 159 4.91 -6.34 -6.28
C ILE A 159 6.40 -6.59 -6.34
N MET A 160 7.14 -6.07 -5.37
CA MET A 160 8.58 -6.26 -5.23
C MET A 160 8.95 -6.75 -3.83
N VAL A 161 10.08 -7.44 -3.77
CA VAL A 161 10.80 -7.75 -2.52
C VAL A 161 12.25 -7.36 -2.73
N ASN A 162 12.78 -6.54 -1.83
CA ASN A 162 14.19 -6.12 -1.86
C ASN A 162 14.65 -5.55 -3.20
N GLY A 163 13.78 -4.79 -3.88
CA GLY A 163 14.05 -4.19 -5.18
C GLY A 163 13.88 -5.10 -6.39
N GLY A 164 13.54 -6.37 -6.20
CA GLY A 164 13.25 -7.32 -7.26
C GLY A 164 11.76 -7.55 -7.46
N TRP A 165 11.33 -7.65 -8.73
CA TRP A 165 9.95 -8.04 -9.06
C TRP A 165 9.64 -9.46 -8.60
N ILE A 166 8.42 -9.67 -8.13
CA ILE A 166 7.84 -11.00 -7.95
C ILE A 166 6.55 -11.11 -8.77
N ASN A 167 6.18 -12.34 -9.15
CA ASN A 167 4.92 -12.56 -9.84
C ASN A 167 3.74 -12.25 -8.90
N PRO A 168 2.90 -11.23 -9.19
CA PRO A 168 1.80 -10.83 -8.31
C PRO A 168 0.79 -11.95 -8.06
N THR A 169 0.63 -12.89 -9.01
CA THR A 169 -0.34 -13.98 -8.90
C THR A 169 0.02 -15.02 -7.83
N ILE A 170 1.23 -14.94 -7.28
CA ILE A 170 1.59 -15.69 -6.06
C ILE A 170 0.81 -15.16 -4.85
N ILE A 171 0.53 -13.87 -4.80
CA ILE A 171 -0.09 -13.21 -3.65
C ILE A 171 -1.59 -13.00 -3.86
N VAL A 172 -1.99 -12.59 -5.08
CA VAL A 172 -3.40 -12.30 -5.39
C VAL A 172 -3.91 -13.11 -6.57
N ASP A 173 -5.19 -13.41 -6.58
CA ASP A 173 -5.88 -13.95 -7.75
C ASP A 173 -6.40 -12.79 -8.61
N PRO A 174 -5.91 -12.63 -9.86
CA PRO A 174 -6.32 -11.50 -10.70
C PRO A 174 -7.78 -11.58 -11.17
N ASN A 175 -8.42 -12.74 -11.11
CA ASN A 175 -9.81 -12.91 -11.54
C ASN A 175 -10.81 -12.62 -10.42
N SER A 176 -10.54 -13.17 -9.23
CA SER A 176 -11.41 -12.98 -8.06
C SER A 176 -11.04 -11.75 -7.25
N HIS A 177 -9.87 -11.15 -7.50
CA HIS A 177 -9.28 -10.06 -6.72
C HIS A 177 -8.99 -10.41 -5.25
N GLN A 178 -9.07 -11.68 -4.91
CA GLN A 178 -8.83 -12.14 -3.55
C GLN A 178 -7.35 -12.35 -3.25
N LEU A 179 -6.97 -12.07 -2.01
CA LEU A 179 -5.69 -12.44 -1.47
C LEU A 179 -5.60 -13.97 -1.39
N ARG A 180 -4.46 -14.56 -1.73
CA ARG A 180 -4.25 -16.00 -1.58
C ARG A 180 -3.89 -16.31 -0.14
N SER A 181 -4.71 -17.12 0.53
CA SER A 181 -4.44 -17.63 1.88
C SER A 181 -3.27 -18.60 1.84
N GLN A 182 -2.07 -18.12 2.12
CA GLN A 182 -0.83 -18.90 2.08
C GLN A 182 0.31 -18.20 2.81
N VAL A 183 1.34 -18.97 3.15
CA VAL A 183 2.61 -18.44 3.66
C VAL A 183 3.59 -18.35 2.51
N ILE A 184 4.20 -17.20 2.29
CA ILE A 184 5.33 -17.05 1.37
C ILE A 184 6.64 -16.96 2.16
N ARG A 185 7.67 -17.63 1.66
CA ARG A 185 9.03 -17.54 2.15
C ARG A 185 9.89 -16.78 1.16
N CYS A 186 10.50 -15.69 1.60
CA CYS A 186 11.43 -14.87 0.85
C CYS A 186 12.85 -15.26 1.25
N THR A 187 13.66 -15.79 0.32
CA THR A 187 15.03 -16.22 0.58
C THR A 187 16.01 -15.40 -0.23
N LYS A 188 16.90 -14.65 0.45
CA LYS A 188 17.96 -13.85 -0.18
C LYS A 188 18.97 -14.74 -0.88
N LYS A 189 19.24 -14.46 -2.13
CA LYS A 189 20.37 -14.96 -2.92
C LYS A 189 21.32 -13.81 -3.24
N SER A 190 22.43 -14.10 -3.92
CA SER A 190 23.45 -13.08 -4.22
C SER A 190 22.88 -11.83 -4.90
N ASN A 191 22.00 -12.00 -5.88
CA ASN A 191 21.48 -10.91 -6.73
C ASN A 191 19.94 -10.87 -6.86
N ARG A 192 19.21 -11.72 -6.13
CA ARG A 192 17.75 -11.79 -6.16
C ARG A 192 17.19 -12.32 -4.84
N VAL A 193 15.87 -12.28 -4.75
CA VAL A 193 15.12 -12.99 -3.70
C VAL A 193 14.30 -14.09 -4.34
N ASP A 194 14.48 -15.33 -3.90
CA ASP A 194 13.66 -16.46 -4.30
C ASP A 194 12.39 -16.50 -3.44
N ILE A 195 11.24 -16.72 -4.08
CA ILE A 195 9.94 -16.80 -3.42
C ILE A 195 9.42 -18.24 -3.47
N GLY A 196 9.24 -18.84 -2.30
CA GLY A 196 8.53 -20.10 -2.12
C GLY A 196 7.16 -19.85 -1.52
N ALA A 197 6.11 -20.48 -2.07
CA ALA A 197 4.75 -20.39 -1.54
C ALA A 197 4.33 -21.76 -1.00
N THR A 198 3.76 -21.79 0.21
CA THR A 198 3.18 -22.98 0.82
C THR A 198 1.71 -22.67 1.12
N LYS A 199 0.79 -23.44 0.54
CA LYS A 199 -0.63 -23.34 0.91
C LYS A 199 -0.76 -23.72 2.37
N THR A 200 -1.49 -22.91 3.13
CA THR A 200 -1.87 -23.29 4.49
C THR A 200 -2.93 -24.37 4.36
N ASP A 201 -2.60 -25.61 4.72
CA ASP A 201 -3.58 -26.70 4.80
C ASP A 201 -4.55 -26.38 5.93
N LEU A 202 -5.74 -25.89 5.60
CA LEU A 202 -6.86 -25.71 6.52
C LEU A 202 -7.38 -27.03 7.15
N GLN A 203 -6.71 -28.17 6.88
CA GLN A 203 -7.06 -29.50 7.39
C GLN A 203 -6.42 -29.87 8.73
N ARG A 204 -5.72 -28.96 9.42
CA ARG A 204 -5.13 -29.26 10.76
C ARG A 204 -5.97 -28.91 11.97
N ILE A 205 -7.21 -28.48 11.80
CA ILE A 205 -8.12 -28.13 12.92
C ILE A 205 -9.39 -29.00 12.91
N VAL A 206 -9.28 -30.27 12.59
CA VAL A 206 -10.32 -31.27 12.92
C VAL A 206 -9.63 -32.58 13.24
N SER A 207 -9.09 -32.68 14.42
CA SER A 207 -8.81 -33.95 15.09
C SER A 207 -8.73 -33.73 16.60
#